data_253a1c7b09db361773142e0a68f35991
#
_entry.id   253a1c7b09db361773142e0a68f35991
#
_cell.length_a   1.000
_cell.length_b   1.000
_cell.length_c   1.000
_cell.angle_alpha   90.00
_cell.angle_beta   90.00
_cell.angle_gamma   90.00
#
_symmetry.space_group_name_H-M   'P 1'
#
loop_
_entity.id
_entity.type
_entity.pdbx_description
1 polymer ?
#
loop_
_entity_poly.entity_id
_entity_poly.type
_entity_poly.pdbx_seq_one_letter_code
_entity_poly.pdbx_strand_id
1 'polypeptide(L)'
;MRGLQTPVRAIRRQVFTEVAKLGFKANAETLVADMEAIPYEIVGEDSEVKYRESIYRARAVVRERLRLAMGLSLRPENKPVHLTAGVEASNISEKYYEPPLMQVIPSGCESCEENKYEVSNICKGCLAHPCQEVCPRGAISMVNGKSFIDQDKCIKCGKCKSVCPYDAIAKKERPCKKACGVNAITSDKLGRAYIDADKCVSCGMCMVSCPFGAISDKSQIFQLARALSEGEEIVAEVAPAFVGQFGPNINVRNFKAALEELGFSETYEVALGADIGAIAEAHHYVNKVTTGELPFLLTSCCPSWAMLAKKFFPDLIDQISQELTPMVATARTIKQEHPNAKVVFIGPCAAKKLEASRRTVRSDVDFVVTFEELQAMFDAKGIDLTAYEAESSFHDATGAGRGYACAGGVAKAIEECINEYYPGTQVNIEHAEGLAECKKILTLAKAGRMNGCLIEGMGCPGGCIAGAGTNIPIPTAKKDVAAYVKNSSKALPPKELEEIELK
;
A
#
# COMPACT_ATOMS: atom_id res chain seq x y z
N MET A 1 7.47 -9.47 2.83
CA MET A 1 6.57 -10.52 3.36
C MET A 1 5.20 -10.51 2.67
N ARG A 2 5.10 -9.94 1.47
CA ARG A 2 3.85 -9.91 0.69
C ARG A 2 3.43 -11.30 0.26
N GLY A 3 2.15 -11.63 0.45
CA GLY A 3 1.58 -12.91 0.06
C GLY A 3 2.07 -14.12 0.86
N LEU A 4 2.96 -13.93 1.82
CA LEU A 4 3.40 -15.00 2.72
C LEU A 4 2.49 -15.01 3.95
N GLN A 5 2.00 -16.18 4.30
CA GLN A 5 1.30 -16.38 5.56
C GLN A 5 2.33 -16.37 6.69
N THR A 6 2.27 -15.37 7.55
CA THR A 6 3.19 -15.19 8.66
C THR A 6 2.40 -14.94 9.95
N PRO A 7 2.95 -15.24 11.13
CA PRO A 7 2.27 -14.91 12.41
C PRO A 7 1.87 -13.43 12.53
N VAL A 8 2.72 -12.52 11.99
CA VAL A 8 2.39 -11.08 11.95
C VAL A 8 1.14 -10.81 11.13
N ARG A 9 0.96 -11.52 10.03
CA ARG A 9 -0.21 -11.36 9.18
C ARG A 9 -1.45 -11.99 9.78
N ALA A 10 -1.30 -13.16 10.39
CA ALA A 10 -2.39 -13.83 11.10
C ALA A 10 -2.97 -12.94 12.21
N ILE A 11 -2.11 -12.35 13.07
CA ILE A 11 -2.57 -11.47 14.15
C ILE A 11 -3.21 -10.17 13.62
N ARG A 12 -2.70 -9.62 12.50
CA ARG A 12 -3.34 -8.45 11.87
C ARG A 12 -4.75 -8.79 11.38
N ARG A 13 -4.90 -9.92 10.70
CA ARG A 13 -6.19 -10.39 10.21
C ARG A 13 -7.16 -10.64 11.36
N GLN A 14 -6.72 -11.29 12.44
CA GLN A 14 -7.55 -11.49 13.64
C GLN A 14 -8.03 -10.16 14.22
N VAL A 15 -7.15 -9.16 14.36
CA VAL A 15 -7.55 -7.83 14.84
C VAL A 15 -8.57 -7.18 13.92
N PHE A 16 -8.38 -7.22 12.61
CA PHE A 16 -9.35 -6.68 11.65
C PHE A 16 -10.69 -7.42 11.71
N THR A 17 -10.66 -8.75 11.87
CA THR A 17 -11.87 -9.57 11.99
C THR A 17 -12.68 -9.18 13.23
N GLU A 18 -12.02 -9.05 14.39
CA GLU A 18 -12.72 -8.65 15.61
C GLU A 18 -13.23 -7.21 15.54
N VAL A 19 -12.49 -6.29 14.93
CA VAL A 19 -12.95 -4.91 14.70
C VAL A 19 -14.14 -4.87 13.74
N ALA A 20 -14.15 -5.67 12.69
CA ALA A 20 -15.30 -5.79 11.79
C ALA A 20 -16.53 -6.34 12.52
N LYS A 21 -16.37 -7.37 13.37
CA LYS A 21 -17.46 -7.90 14.22
C LYS A 21 -18.05 -6.81 15.12
N LEU A 22 -17.20 -5.98 15.75
CA LEU A 22 -17.66 -4.84 16.56
C LEU A 22 -18.50 -3.86 15.72
N GLY A 23 -18.04 -3.54 14.50
CA GLY A 23 -18.78 -2.66 13.59
C GLY A 23 -20.13 -3.24 13.17
N PHE A 24 -20.17 -4.52 12.77
CA PHE A 24 -21.42 -5.20 12.39
C PHE A 24 -22.39 -5.38 13.55
N LYS A 25 -21.90 -5.53 14.79
CA LYS A 25 -22.75 -5.63 15.99
C LYS A 25 -23.45 -4.31 16.32
N ALA A 26 -22.83 -3.18 15.96
CA ALA A 26 -23.28 -1.80 16.11
C ALA A 26 -23.83 -1.44 17.52
N ASN A 27 -23.45 -2.18 18.56
CA ASN A 27 -23.92 -1.99 19.93
C ASN A 27 -23.01 -1.01 20.70
N ALA A 28 -23.47 0.22 20.89
CA ALA A 28 -22.71 1.24 21.60
C ALA A 28 -22.53 0.94 23.10
N GLU A 29 -23.48 0.22 23.73
CA GLU A 29 -23.44 -0.05 25.16
C GLU A 29 -22.34 -1.06 25.55
N THR A 30 -22.10 -2.07 24.70
CA THR A 30 -21.07 -3.10 24.94
C THR A 30 -19.74 -2.80 24.31
N LEU A 31 -19.64 -1.82 23.39
CA LEU A 31 -18.46 -1.54 22.57
C LEU A 31 -17.17 -1.40 23.40
N VAL A 32 -17.23 -0.66 24.52
CA VAL A 32 -16.08 -0.44 25.40
C VAL A 32 -15.62 -1.75 26.05
N ALA A 33 -16.55 -2.54 26.58
CA ALA A 33 -16.25 -3.82 27.21
C ALA A 33 -15.72 -4.84 26.19
N ASP A 34 -16.38 -4.95 25.04
CA ASP A 34 -15.98 -5.84 23.96
C ASP A 34 -14.56 -5.48 23.46
N MET A 35 -14.26 -4.20 23.29
CA MET A 35 -12.94 -3.74 22.86
C MET A 35 -11.84 -4.07 23.88
N GLU A 36 -12.11 -3.98 25.18
CA GLU A 36 -11.14 -4.34 26.24
C GLU A 36 -10.90 -5.86 26.32
N ALA A 37 -11.86 -6.69 25.92
CA ALA A 37 -11.75 -8.15 25.93
C ALA A 37 -10.88 -8.68 24.76
N ILE A 38 -10.97 -8.12 23.56
CA ILE A 38 -10.31 -8.59 22.34
C ILE A 38 -8.81 -8.92 22.49
N PRO A 39 -7.98 -8.11 23.17
CA PRO A 39 -6.56 -8.45 23.36
C PRO A 39 -6.33 -9.75 24.13
N TYR A 40 -7.26 -10.15 24.98
CA TYR A 40 -7.19 -11.39 25.74
C TYR A 40 -7.73 -12.57 24.96
N GLU A 41 -8.70 -12.37 24.10
CA GLU A 41 -9.22 -13.37 23.18
C GLU A 41 -8.20 -13.74 22.10
N ILE A 42 -7.53 -12.74 21.51
CA ILE A 42 -6.49 -12.95 20.49
C ILE A 42 -5.21 -13.54 21.09
N VAL A 43 -4.82 -13.11 22.30
CA VAL A 43 -3.62 -13.57 23.02
C VAL A 43 -4.04 -14.17 24.35
N GLY A 44 -4.59 -15.40 24.31
CA GLY A 44 -4.96 -16.18 25.49
C GLY A 44 -3.73 -16.67 26.27
N GLU A 45 -3.95 -17.19 27.49
CA GLU A 45 -2.88 -17.74 28.34
C GLU A 45 -2.29 -19.03 27.74
N ASP A 46 -3.12 -19.85 27.16
CA ASP A 46 -2.76 -21.13 26.55
C ASP A 46 -2.45 -21.03 25.04
N SER A 47 -2.20 -19.81 24.54
CA SER A 47 -1.89 -19.60 23.15
C SER A 47 -0.57 -20.32 22.74
N GLU A 48 -0.67 -21.34 21.89
CA GLU A 48 0.48 -22.04 21.32
C GLU A 48 1.35 -21.12 20.46
N VAL A 49 0.74 -20.06 19.92
CA VAL A 49 1.42 -19.11 19.03
C VAL A 49 2.01 -17.98 19.86
N LYS A 50 3.28 -18.08 20.17
CA LYS A 50 4.04 -17.00 20.82
C LYS A 50 4.42 -15.94 19.79
N TYR A 51 3.60 -14.92 19.66
CA TYR A 51 3.89 -13.76 18.80
C TYR A 51 5.04 -12.90 19.31
N ARG A 52 5.35 -12.99 20.62
CA ARG A 52 6.40 -12.26 21.33
C ARG A 52 6.96 -13.11 22.47
N GLU A 53 8.06 -12.66 23.03
CA GLU A 53 8.69 -13.28 24.20
C GLU A 53 7.79 -13.27 25.45
N SER A 54 6.76 -12.41 25.48
CA SER A 54 5.84 -12.22 26.58
C SER A 54 4.41 -11.98 26.07
N ILE A 55 3.43 -12.64 26.70
CA ILE A 55 1.99 -12.40 26.44
C ILE A 55 1.61 -10.94 26.76
N TYR A 56 2.22 -10.33 27.74
CA TYR A 56 1.99 -8.91 28.12
C TYR A 56 2.38 -7.99 26.96
N ARG A 57 3.55 -8.22 26.36
CA ARG A 57 4.01 -7.44 25.21
C ARG A 57 3.16 -7.71 23.97
N ALA A 58 2.77 -8.97 23.74
CA ALA A 58 1.88 -9.33 22.67
C ALA A 58 0.52 -8.61 22.79
N ARG A 59 -0.11 -8.64 23.98
CA ARG A 59 -1.35 -7.91 24.25
C ARG A 59 -1.19 -6.40 24.12
N ALA A 60 -0.06 -5.83 24.54
CA ALA A 60 0.21 -4.40 24.36
C ALA A 60 0.25 -4.01 22.86
N VAL A 61 0.85 -4.83 22.02
CA VAL A 61 0.86 -4.61 20.56
C VAL A 61 -0.55 -4.74 19.97
N VAL A 62 -1.32 -5.74 20.39
CA VAL A 62 -2.70 -5.95 19.92
C VAL A 62 -3.58 -4.76 20.30
N ARG A 63 -3.46 -4.23 21.51
CA ARG A 63 -4.21 -3.05 21.97
C ARG A 63 -3.98 -1.84 21.06
N GLU A 64 -2.74 -1.56 20.69
CA GLU A 64 -2.44 -0.44 19.80
C GLU A 64 -2.91 -0.71 18.36
N ARG A 65 -2.82 -1.96 17.87
CA ARG A 65 -3.37 -2.34 16.56
C ARG A 65 -4.88 -2.20 16.51
N LEU A 66 -5.57 -2.58 17.59
CA LEU A 66 -7.02 -2.44 17.72
C LEU A 66 -7.43 -0.98 17.56
N ARG A 67 -6.74 -0.05 18.24
CA ARG A 67 -6.98 1.39 18.08
C ARG A 67 -6.80 1.85 16.63
N LEU A 68 -5.68 1.46 16.00
CA LEU A 68 -5.42 1.81 14.60
C LEU A 68 -6.46 1.21 13.64
N ALA A 69 -6.93 0.00 13.91
CA ALA A 69 -7.98 -0.64 13.12
C ALA A 69 -9.34 0.07 13.25
N MET A 70 -9.59 0.75 14.36
CA MET A 70 -10.76 1.62 14.56
C MET A 70 -10.54 3.06 14.06
N GLY A 71 -9.42 3.37 13.40
CA GLY A 71 -9.08 4.72 12.93
C GLY A 71 -8.46 5.63 13.99
N LEU A 72 -8.38 5.20 15.23
CA LEU A 72 -7.86 5.98 16.36
C LEU A 72 -6.33 6.11 16.31
N SER A 73 -5.81 7.16 16.94
CA SER A 73 -4.36 7.32 17.15
C SER A 73 -3.84 6.40 18.24
N LEU A 74 -2.52 6.10 18.17
CA LEU A 74 -1.82 5.39 19.25
C LEU A 74 -1.95 6.17 20.57
N ARG A 75 -1.93 5.45 21.69
CA ARG A 75 -1.88 6.08 23.01
C ARG A 75 -0.54 6.79 23.21
N PRO A 76 -0.54 8.00 23.78
CA PRO A 76 0.70 8.70 24.09
C PRO A 76 1.49 7.97 25.20
N GLU A 77 2.82 7.92 25.07
CA GLU A 77 3.68 7.22 26.03
C GLU A 77 3.89 7.99 27.35
N ASN A 78 3.65 9.30 27.32
CA ASN A 78 3.97 10.20 28.44
C ASN A 78 2.83 10.44 29.43
N LYS A 79 1.65 9.84 29.19
CA LYS A 79 0.50 9.94 30.08
C LYS A 79 -0.38 8.68 30.00
N PRO A 80 -1.05 8.30 31.09
CA PRO A 80 -1.99 7.19 31.08
C PRO A 80 -3.23 7.53 30.24
N VAL A 81 -3.58 6.63 29.32
CA VAL A 81 -4.79 6.73 28.48
C VAL A 81 -5.41 5.35 28.34
N HIS A 82 -6.72 5.24 28.54
CA HIS A 82 -7.45 4.00 28.36
C HIS A 82 -7.39 3.49 26.92
N LEU A 83 -7.51 2.18 26.73
CA LEU A 83 -7.54 1.57 25.40
C LEU A 83 -8.66 2.17 24.53
N THR A 84 -9.80 2.41 25.12
CA THR A 84 -11.04 2.87 24.51
C THR A 84 -11.16 4.39 24.38
N ALA A 85 -10.16 5.15 24.84
CA ALA A 85 -10.22 6.62 24.76
C ALA A 85 -10.40 7.10 23.30
N GLY A 86 -11.41 7.92 23.06
CA GLY A 86 -11.77 8.46 21.75
C GLY A 86 -12.65 7.53 20.90
N VAL A 87 -13.09 6.39 21.45
CA VAL A 87 -13.93 5.44 20.71
C VAL A 87 -15.28 6.05 20.33
N GLU A 88 -15.81 6.95 21.16
CA GLU A 88 -17.06 7.66 20.86
C GLU A 88 -16.98 8.47 19.56
N ALA A 89 -15.83 9.11 19.30
CA ALA A 89 -15.61 9.89 18.07
C ALA A 89 -15.47 9.00 16.82
N SER A 90 -14.97 7.77 17.00
CA SER A 90 -14.82 6.81 15.88
C SER A 90 -16.05 5.92 15.69
N ASN A 91 -17.01 5.93 16.62
CA ASN A 91 -18.22 5.12 16.60
C ASN A 91 -19.31 5.74 15.71
N ILE A 92 -19.01 5.90 14.45
CA ILE A 92 -19.86 6.50 13.40
C ILE A 92 -19.87 5.62 12.17
N SER A 93 -20.88 5.76 11.32
CA SER A 93 -20.99 5.11 10.01
C SER A 93 -20.39 5.93 8.86
N GLU A 94 -19.59 6.94 9.17
CA GLU A 94 -18.94 7.82 8.22
C GLU A 94 -17.41 7.70 8.30
N LYS A 95 -16.73 8.24 7.29
CA LYS A 95 -15.26 8.27 7.27
C LYS A 95 -14.68 8.96 8.50
N TYR A 96 -13.92 8.20 9.29
CA TYR A 96 -13.13 8.73 10.39
C TYR A 96 -11.64 8.67 10.06
N TYR A 97 -10.98 9.82 10.10
CA TYR A 97 -9.56 9.90 9.78
C TYR A 97 -8.84 10.95 10.64
N GLU A 98 -7.88 10.49 11.41
CA GLU A 98 -6.91 11.32 12.12
C GLU A 98 -5.51 11.12 11.52
N PRO A 99 -4.83 12.17 11.04
CA PRO A 99 -3.44 12.04 10.59
C PRO A 99 -2.49 11.74 11.78
N PRO A 100 -1.31 11.16 11.53
CA PRO A 100 -0.83 10.56 10.29
C PRO A 100 -1.37 9.14 10.08
N LEU A 101 -1.42 8.71 8.80
CA LEU A 101 -1.92 7.38 8.42
C LEU A 101 -1.02 6.25 8.92
N MET A 102 0.29 6.37 8.63
CA MET A 102 1.27 5.33 9.00
C MET A 102 1.81 5.55 10.40
N GLN A 103 1.74 4.53 11.25
CA GLN A 103 2.12 4.58 12.65
C GLN A 103 3.13 3.48 13.00
N VAL A 104 4.04 3.79 13.93
CA VAL A 104 4.92 2.80 14.55
C VAL A 104 4.39 2.49 15.94
N ILE A 105 4.03 1.23 16.19
CA ILE A 105 3.62 0.73 17.50
C ILE A 105 4.88 0.57 18.36
N PRO A 106 5.08 1.38 19.40
CA PRO A 106 6.34 1.40 20.15
C PRO A 106 6.66 0.07 20.82
N SER A 107 5.66 -0.56 21.45
CA SER A 107 5.79 -1.89 22.07
C SER A 107 6.11 -3.01 21.08
N GLY A 108 5.83 -2.79 19.79
CA GLY A 108 6.12 -3.72 18.71
C GLY A 108 7.49 -3.55 18.06
N CYS A 109 8.18 -2.43 18.29
CA CYS A 109 9.45 -2.12 17.64
C CYS A 109 10.63 -2.74 18.38
N GLU A 110 11.51 -3.43 17.63
CA GLU A 110 12.72 -4.09 18.14
C GLU A 110 13.98 -3.21 18.04
N SER A 111 13.86 -1.91 17.79
CA SER A 111 15.00 -0.98 17.70
C SER A 111 16.16 -1.51 16.84
N CYS A 112 15.81 -2.09 15.67
CA CYS A 112 16.77 -2.73 14.76
C CYS A 112 17.97 -1.81 14.47
N GLU A 113 19.17 -2.38 14.49
CA GLU A 113 20.41 -1.66 14.19
C GLU A 113 20.39 -1.03 12.80
N GLU A 114 21.00 0.13 12.68
CA GLU A 114 21.08 0.88 11.43
C GLU A 114 22.48 0.84 10.84
N ASN A 115 22.56 0.47 9.56
CA ASN A 115 23.74 0.64 8.71
C ASN A 115 25.07 0.30 9.42
N LYS A 116 25.18 -0.91 9.93
CA LYS A 116 26.35 -1.45 10.63
C LYS A 116 26.89 -2.66 9.89
N TYR A 117 28.21 -2.75 9.78
CA TYR A 117 28.86 -3.98 9.35
C TYR A 117 29.36 -4.73 10.58
N GLU A 118 29.07 -6.03 10.61
CA GLU A 118 29.43 -6.89 11.75
C GLU A 118 29.97 -8.22 11.24
N VAL A 119 30.96 -8.74 11.94
CA VAL A 119 31.55 -10.04 11.63
C VAL A 119 30.75 -11.12 12.34
N SER A 120 30.30 -12.10 11.59
CA SER A 120 29.55 -13.24 12.11
C SER A 120 30.47 -14.37 12.59
N ASN A 121 29.89 -15.37 13.26
CA ASN A 121 30.62 -16.54 13.76
C ASN A 121 31.24 -17.41 12.63
N ILE A 122 30.84 -17.23 11.39
CA ILE A 122 31.37 -17.92 10.21
C ILE A 122 32.82 -17.49 9.89
N CYS A 123 33.31 -16.37 10.44
CA CYS A 123 34.68 -15.90 10.23
C CYS A 123 35.69 -16.99 10.61
N LYS A 124 36.57 -17.32 9.67
CA LYS A 124 37.62 -18.34 9.85
C LYS A 124 38.96 -17.78 10.32
N GLY A 125 39.09 -16.44 10.47
CA GLY A 125 40.38 -15.84 10.78
C GLY A 125 41.44 -16.16 9.75
N CYS A 126 41.09 -16.07 8.45
CA CYS A 126 41.95 -16.48 7.34
C CYS A 126 43.30 -15.73 7.35
N LEU A 127 44.39 -16.40 6.97
CA LEU A 127 45.73 -15.86 7.00
C LEU A 127 45.91 -14.62 6.10
N ALA A 128 45.19 -14.53 4.99
CA ALA A 128 45.31 -13.43 4.02
C ALA A 128 44.63 -12.12 4.51
N HIS A 129 43.73 -12.18 5.49
CA HIS A 129 42.98 -11.04 6.04
C HIS A 129 42.48 -10.02 4.99
N PRO A 130 41.84 -10.43 3.87
CA PRO A 130 41.52 -9.50 2.79
C PRO A 130 40.59 -8.38 3.26
N CYS A 131 39.73 -8.62 4.24
CA CYS A 131 38.84 -7.61 4.81
C CYS A 131 39.62 -6.49 5.54
N GLN A 132 40.74 -6.81 6.18
CA GLN A 132 41.61 -5.84 6.84
C GLN A 132 42.41 -5.05 5.82
N GLU A 133 43.00 -5.72 4.85
CA GLU A 133 43.82 -5.10 3.79
C GLU A 133 43.03 -4.11 2.90
N VAL A 134 41.77 -4.42 2.60
CA VAL A 134 40.92 -3.55 1.77
C VAL A 134 40.34 -2.35 2.52
N CYS A 135 40.47 -2.32 3.85
CA CYS A 135 39.83 -1.28 4.67
C CYS A 135 40.55 0.07 4.59
N PRO A 136 39.98 1.11 3.94
CA PRO A 136 40.66 2.38 3.72
C PRO A 136 40.86 3.18 5.03
N ARG A 137 40.20 2.78 6.13
CA ARG A 137 40.26 3.46 7.43
C ARG A 137 40.98 2.63 8.50
N GLY A 138 41.51 1.45 8.16
CA GLY A 138 42.10 0.56 9.14
C GLY A 138 41.14 0.18 10.29
N ALA A 139 39.85 0.12 10.00
CA ALA A 139 38.83 -0.14 11.01
C ALA A 139 38.69 -1.62 11.36
N ILE A 140 39.49 -2.51 10.77
CA ILE A 140 39.38 -3.96 10.98
C ILE A 140 40.67 -4.46 11.64
N SER A 141 40.52 -5.20 12.73
CA SER A 141 41.60 -5.85 13.48
C SER A 141 41.23 -7.31 13.75
N MET A 142 42.24 -8.08 14.11
CA MET A 142 42.03 -9.46 14.57
C MET A 142 41.91 -9.50 16.08
N VAL A 143 40.81 -10.05 16.58
CA VAL A 143 40.53 -10.23 18.01
C VAL A 143 40.11 -11.68 18.24
N ASN A 144 40.80 -12.39 19.13
CA ASN A 144 40.53 -13.80 19.44
C ASN A 144 40.41 -14.72 18.16
N GLY A 145 41.31 -14.51 17.19
CA GLY A 145 41.36 -15.30 15.98
C GLY A 145 40.26 -15.00 14.95
N LYS A 146 39.45 -13.93 15.14
CA LYS A 146 38.42 -13.49 14.22
C LYS A 146 38.57 -12.01 13.92
N SER A 147 38.11 -11.60 12.75
CA SER A 147 38.04 -10.17 12.40
C SER A 147 37.06 -9.45 13.31
N PHE A 148 37.41 -8.24 13.70
CA PHE A 148 36.58 -7.30 14.46
C PHE A 148 36.52 -5.98 13.72
N ILE A 149 35.34 -5.36 13.62
CA ILE A 149 35.13 -4.07 12.96
C ILE A 149 34.87 -3.00 14.03
N ASP A 150 35.82 -2.08 14.17
CA ASP A 150 35.69 -0.88 15.00
C ASP A 150 34.66 0.06 14.34
N GLN A 151 33.48 0.20 14.98
CA GLN A 151 32.37 0.97 14.44
C GLN A 151 32.62 2.48 14.42
N ASP A 152 33.51 2.99 15.28
CA ASP A 152 33.87 4.41 15.34
C ASP A 152 34.77 4.82 14.17
N LYS A 153 35.63 3.91 13.73
CA LYS A 153 36.50 4.10 12.57
C LYS A 153 35.83 3.75 11.25
N CYS A 154 34.77 2.90 11.31
CA CYS A 154 34.14 2.34 10.11
C CYS A 154 33.29 3.37 9.36
N ILE A 155 33.66 3.69 8.11
CA ILE A 155 32.92 4.58 7.21
C ILE A 155 31.79 3.85 6.45
N LYS A 156 31.52 2.60 6.77
CA LYS A 156 30.41 1.80 6.23
C LYS A 156 30.42 1.62 4.70
N CYS A 157 31.60 1.62 4.08
CA CYS A 157 31.77 1.52 2.62
C CYS A 157 31.48 0.12 2.03
N GLY A 158 31.49 -0.94 2.85
CA GLY A 158 31.18 -2.31 2.44
C GLY A 158 32.28 -3.08 1.73
N LYS A 159 33.47 -2.50 1.45
CA LYS A 159 34.58 -3.18 0.77
C LYS A 159 35.01 -4.48 1.47
N CYS A 160 35.01 -4.50 2.82
CA CYS A 160 35.34 -5.69 3.59
C CYS A 160 34.36 -6.86 3.34
N LYS A 161 33.08 -6.57 3.13
CA LYS A 161 32.07 -7.58 2.81
C LYS A 161 32.30 -8.16 1.41
N SER A 162 32.61 -7.32 0.42
CA SER A 162 32.76 -7.77 -0.98
C SER A 162 33.98 -8.67 -1.21
N VAL A 163 35.00 -8.60 -0.33
CA VAL A 163 36.23 -9.41 -0.47
C VAL A 163 36.28 -10.61 0.48
N CYS A 164 35.30 -10.77 1.35
CA CYS A 164 35.29 -11.91 2.28
C CYS A 164 34.86 -13.20 1.55
N PRO A 165 35.75 -14.21 1.38
CA PRO A 165 35.42 -15.43 0.65
C PRO A 165 34.45 -16.35 1.41
N TYR A 166 34.17 -16.05 2.69
CA TYR A 166 33.26 -16.82 3.55
C TYR A 166 31.93 -16.10 3.80
N ASP A 167 31.66 -14.93 3.18
CA ASP A 167 30.51 -14.09 3.48
C ASP A 167 30.30 -13.83 4.98
N ALA A 168 31.40 -13.82 5.74
CA ALA A 168 31.36 -13.70 7.21
C ALA A 168 31.01 -12.28 7.69
N ILE A 169 30.96 -11.27 6.79
CA ILE A 169 30.66 -9.88 7.13
C ILE A 169 29.26 -9.54 6.68
N ALA A 170 28.36 -9.33 7.63
CA ALA A 170 26.97 -8.97 7.39
C ALA A 170 26.78 -7.46 7.50
N LYS A 171 25.99 -6.89 6.56
CA LYS A 171 25.46 -5.53 6.69
C LYS A 171 24.14 -5.58 7.43
N LYS A 172 24.08 -5.01 8.62
CA LYS A 172 22.83 -4.86 9.37
C LYS A 172 22.14 -3.57 8.95
N GLU A 173 20.93 -3.71 8.46
CA GLU A 173 20.07 -2.60 8.03
C GLU A 173 18.70 -2.76 8.64
N ARG A 174 18.14 -1.66 9.11
CA ARG A 174 16.76 -1.63 9.60
C ARG A 174 15.81 -1.88 8.41
N PRO A 175 15.01 -2.98 8.37
CA PRO A 175 14.21 -3.35 7.21
C PRO A 175 13.21 -2.28 6.77
N CYS A 176 12.52 -1.63 7.72
CA CYS A 176 11.56 -0.56 7.42
C CYS A 176 12.23 0.69 6.82
N LYS A 177 13.42 1.06 7.29
CA LYS A 177 14.20 2.18 6.76
C LYS A 177 14.73 1.87 5.35
N LYS A 178 15.24 0.65 5.15
CA LYS A 178 15.71 0.18 3.84
C LYS A 178 14.60 0.20 2.79
N ALA A 179 13.37 -0.15 3.19
CA ALA A 179 12.21 -0.15 2.31
C ALA A 179 11.63 1.24 2.02
N CYS A 180 12.09 2.28 2.75
CA CYS A 180 11.58 3.63 2.61
C CYS A 180 12.31 4.42 1.53
N GLY A 181 11.80 4.46 0.32
CA GLY A 181 12.40 5.17 -0.80
C GLY A 181 12.45 6.70 -0.66
N VAL A 182 11.70 7.27 0.29
CA VAL A 182 11.71 8.71 0.59
C VAL A 182 12.50 9.08 1.85
N ASN A 183 13.18 8.12 2.48
CA ASN A 183 13.95 8.32 3.72
C ASN A 183 13.16 8.99 4.87
N ALA A 184 11.88 8.68 4.99
CA ALA A 184 11.01 9.20 6.05
C ALA A 184 11.20 8.49 7.40
N ILE A 185 12.02 7.42 7.47
CA ILE A 185 12.20 6.64 8.71
C ILE A 185 13.52 6.98 9.37
N THR A 186 13.42 7.46 10.59
CA THR A 186 14.52 7.81 11.50
C THR A 186 14.43 7.00 12.80
N SER A 187 15.26 7.32 13.78
CA SER A 187 15.21 6.74 15.13
C SER A 187 14.71 7.77 16.13
N ASP A 188 13.90 7.33 17.09
CA ASP A 188 13.60 8.09 18.29
C ASP A 188 14.75 8.02 19.31
N LYS A 189 14.58 8.65 20.48
CA LYS A 189 15.57 8.67 21.57
C LYS A 189 15.89 7.29 22.16
N LEU A 190 15.00 6.31 21.97
CA LEU A 190 15.16 4.92 22.41
C LEU A 190 15.64 3.99 21.30
N GLY A 191 16.04 4.54 20.16
CA GLY A 191 16.49 3.77 19.00
C GLY A 191 15.38 3.08 18.23
N ARG A 192 14.09 3.31 18.55
CA ARG A 192 12.95 2.75 17.82
C ARG A 192 12.71 3.52 16.53
N ALA A 193 12.05 2.88 15.55
CA ALA A 193 11.68 3.55 14.32
C ALA A 193 10.70 4.71 14.60
N TYR A 194 10.94 5.83 13.94
CA TYR A 194 10.07 6.99 13.91
C TYR A 194 9.77 7.37 12.46
N ILE A 195 8.52 7.65 12.12
CA ILE A 195 8.10 8.05 10.78
C ILE A 195 7.89 9.57 10.76
N ASP A 196 8.71 10.25 9.98
CA ASP A 196 8.56 11.68 9.68
C ASP A 196 7.34 11.85 8.73
N ALA A 197 6.25 12.37 9.25
CA ALA A 197 4.98 12.53 8.52
C ALA A 197 5.10 13.50 7.34
N ASP A 198 5.96 14.50 7.45
CA ASP A 198 6.15 15.51 6.40
C ASP A 198 6.84 14.89 5.17
N LYS A 199 7.71 13.89 5.37
CA LYS A 199 8.35 13.14 4.29
C LYS A 199 7.55 11.93 3.84
N CYS A 200 6.73 11.37 4.71
CA CYS A 200 5.99 10.14 4.42
C CYS A 200 4.98 10.35 3.29
N VAL A 201 4.94 9.40 2.34
CA VAL A 201 3.97 9.34 1.23
C VAL A 201 2.98 8.18 1.39
N SER A 202 2.90 7.58 2.56
CA SER A 202 1.94 6.54 2.97
C SER A 202 1.91 5.29 2.07
N CYS A 203 3.01 4.95 1.40
CA CYS A 203 3.08 3.80 0.48
C CYS A 203 2.96 2.43 1.17
N GLY A 204 3.11 2.34 2.50
CA GLY A 204 3.00 1.09 3.27
C GLY A 204 4.19 0.11 3.15
N MET A 205 5.25 0.44 2.41
CA MET A 205 6.39 -0.47 2.22
C MET A 205 7.13 -0.80 3.51
N CYS A 206 7.20 0.13 4.44
CA CYS A 206 7.78 -0.08 5.77
C CYS A 206 6.99 -1.11 6.60
N MET A 207 5.64 -1.12 6.47
CA MET A 207 4.76 -2.07 7.13
C MET A 207 5.00 -3.49 6.61
N VAL A 208 5.05 -3.66 5.28
CA VAL A 208 5.30 -4.96 4.64
C VAL A 208 6.69 -5.52 4.97
N SER A 209 7.68 -4.64 5.17
CA SER A 209 9.07 -5.03 5.39
C SER A 209 9.43 -5.24 6.87
N CYS A 210 8.56 -4.85 7.81
CA CYS A 210 8.83 -5.02 9.22
C CYS A 210 8.55 -6.47 9.68
N PRO A 211 9.58 -7.28 10.02
CA PRO A 211 9.37 -8.67 10.42
C PRO A 211 8.69 -8.80 11.80
N PHE A 212 8.72 -7.73 12.58
CA PHE A 212 8.10 -7.67 13.90
C PHE A 212 6.66 -7.13 13.86
N GLY A 213 6.19 -6.71 12.69
CA GLY A 213 4.87 -6.12 12.56
C GLY A 213 4.65 -4.87 13.42
N ALA A 214 5.70 -4.09 13.67
CA ALA A 214 5.62 -2.88 14.49
C ALA A 214 4.98 -1.69 13.77
N ILE A 215 4.78 -1.76 12.46
CA ILE A 215 4.22 -0.66 11.68
C ILE A 215 2.84 -1.06 11.16
N SER A 216 1.89 -0.15 11.29
CA SER A 216 0.53 -0.31 10.78
C SER A 216 0.03 1.00 10.22
N ASP A 217 -0.94 0.90 9.33
CA ASP A 217 -1.79 2.01 8.90
C ASP A 217 -3.06 2.07 9.74
N LYS A 218 -3.75 3.19 9.69
CA LYS A 218 -5.10 3.31 10.23
C LYS A 218 -6.10 2.73 9.25
N SER A 219 -7.15 2.10 9.79
CA SER A 219 -8.22 1.48 9.00
C SER A 219 -9.53 2.24 9.13
N GLN A 220 -10.45 1.95 8.22
CA GLN A 220 -11.82 2.40 8.22
C GLN A 220 -12.80 1.22 8.28
N ILE A 221 -12.28 0.02 8.62
CA ILE A 221 -13.04 -1.23 8.61
C ILE A 221 -14.21 -1.21 9.61
N PHE A 222 -14.03 -0.56 10.77
CA PHE A 222 -15.05 -0.43 11.79
C PHE A 222 -16.23 0.40 11.28
N GLN A 223 -15.95 1.59 10.74
CA GLN A 223 -16.95 2.52 10.24
C GLN A 223 -17.71 1.95 9.04
N LEU A 224 -16.98 1.28 8.13
CA LEU A 224 -17.61 0.59 6.99
C LEU A 224 -18.51 -0.56 7.45
N ALA A 225 -18.04 -1.42 8.35
CA ALA A 225 -18.85 -2.53 8.88
C ALA A 225 -20.13 -2.02 9.58
N ARG A 226 -20.02 -0.89 10.27
CA ARG A 226 -21.15 -0.21 10.88
C ARG A 226 -22.13 0.33 9.82
N ALA A 227 -21.64 1.04 8.79
CA ALA A 227 -22.48 1.57 7.72
C ALA A 227 -23.25 0.44 7.00
N LEU A 228 -22.58 -0.69 6.71
CA LEU A 228 -23.21 -1.88 6.13
C LEU A 228 -24.30 -2.47 7.05
N SER A 229 -24.11 -2.44 8.37
CA SER A 229 -25.09 -2.96 9.32
C SER A 229 -26.30 -2.03 9.53
N GLU A 230 -26.14 -0.74 9.26
CA GLU A 230 -27.21 0.26 9.33
C GLU A 230 -28.09 0.27 8.06
N GLY A 231 -27.74 -0.53 7.04
CA GLY A 231 -28.52 -0.68 5.81
C GLY A 231 -28.44 0.51 4.86
N GLU A 232 -27.34 1.28 4.92
CA GLU A 232 -27.09 2.37 3.99
C GLU A 232 -26.84 1.83 2.57
N GLU A 233 -27.15 2.62 1.55
CA GLU A 233 -26.77 2.28 0.17
C GLU A 233 -25.26 2.46 0.00
N ILE A 234 -24.57 1.34 -0.17
CA ILE A 234 -23.11 1.31 -0.28
C ILE A 234 -22.70 0.59 -1.56
N VAL A 235 -21.98 1.32 -2.43
CA VAL A 235 -21.47 0.83 -3.70
C VAL A 235 -19.98 0.58 -3.60
N ALA A 236 -19.53 -0.58 -4.06
CA ALA A 236 -18.12 -0.93 -4.11
C ALA A 236 -17.49 -0.55 -5.45
N GLU A 237 -16.30 0.05 -5.42
CA GLU A 237 -15.41 0.15 -6.57
C GLU A 237 -14.15 -0.66 -6.34
N VAL A 238 -13.88 -1.65 -7.19
CA VAL A 238 -12.86 -2.67 -6.97
C VAL A 238 -11.67 -2.51 -7.91
N ALA A 239 -10.47 -2.39 -7.33
CA ALA A 239 -9.23 -2.30 -8.11
C ALA A 239 -8.97 -3.61 -8.88
N PRO A 240 -8.52 -3.56 -10.15
CA PRO A 240 -8.35 -4.76 -10.98
C PRO A 240 -7.29 -5.75 -10.44
N ALA A 241 -6.47 -5.32 -9.48
CA ALA A 241 -5.54 -6.18 -8.74
C ALA A 241 -6.24 -7.20 -7.80
N PHE A 242 -7.57 -7.23 -7.71
CA PHE A 242 -8.34 -8.14 -6.83
C PHE A 242 -8.26 -9.60 -7.25
N VAL A 243 -8.00 -9.86 -8.52
CA VAL A 243 -8.01 -11.21 -9.10
C VAL A 243 -7.01 -12.13 -8.39
N GLY A 244 -7.47 -13.29 -7.97
CA GLY A 244 -6.69 -14.28 -7.21
C GLY A 244 -6.46 -13.94 -5.73
N GLN A 245 -6.80 -12.74 -5.25
CA GLN A 245 -6.49 -12.31 -3.88
C GLN A 245 -7.23 -13.09 -2.79
N PHE A 246 -8.39 -13.66 -3.10
CA PHE A 246 -9.29 -14.31 -2.15
C PHE A 246 -9.31 -15.84 -2.28
N GLY A 247 -8.47 -16.39 -3.15
CA GLY A 247 -8.33 -17.82 -3.38
C GLY A 247 -8.25 -18.18 -4.86
N PRO A 248 -7.62 -19.33 -5.19
CA PRO A 248 -7.38 -19.71 -6.59
C PRO A 248 -8.65 -20.06 -7.37
N ASN A 249 -9.73 -20.42 -6.67
CA ASN A 249 -11.00 -20.84 -7.28
C ASN A 249 -12.09 -19.76 -7.22
N ILE A 250 -11.73 -18.53 -6.77
CA ILE A 250 -12.68 -17.43 -6.69
C ILE A 250 -12.64 -16.64 -8.00
N ASN A 251 -13.69 -16.76 -8.78
CA ASN A 251 -13.91 -15.96 -9.99
C ASN A 251 -14.59 -14.62 -9.68
N VAL A 252 -14.78 -13.80 -10.70
CA VAL A 252 -15.38 -12.46 -10.57
C VAL A 252 -16.82 -12.53 -10.04
N ARG A 253 -17.61 -13.53 -10.45
CA ARG A 253 -19.01 -13.70 -10.04
C ARG A 253 -19.12 -14.17 -8.58
N ASN A 254 -18.23 -15.09 -8.13
CA ASN A 254 -18.15 -15.47 -6.71
C ASN A 254 -17.80 -14.26 -5.83
N PHE A 255 -16.84 -13.45 -6.27
CA PHE A 255 -16.40 -12.27 -5.53
C PHE A 255 -17.51 -11.21 -5.45
N LYS A 256 -18.22 -10.95 -6.56
CA LYS A 256 -19.36 -10.02 -6.58
C LYS A 256 -20.46 -10.48 -5.64
N ALA A 257 -20.86 -11.76 -5.70
CA ALA A 257 -21.88 -12.32 -4.82
C ALA A 257 -21.49 -12.24 -3.32
N ALA A 258 -20.21 -12.45 -3.00
CA ALA A 258 -19.72 -12.30 -1.64
C ALA A 258 -19.78 -10.84 -1.14
N LEU A 259 -19.60 -9.85 -2.02
CA LEU A 259 -19.80 -8.43 -1.69
C LEU A 259 -21.29 -8.11 -1.48
N GLU A 260 -22.17 -8.65 -2.31
CA GLU A 260 -23.63 -8.52 -2.15
C GLU A 260 -24.08 -9.13 -0.81
N GLU A 261 -23.58 -10.33 -0.45
CA GLU A 261 -23.85 -10.98 0.85
C GLU A 261 -23.29 -10.17 2.04
N LEU A 262 -22.17 -9.46 1.83
CA LEU A 262 -21.62 -8.57 2.86
C LEU A 262 -22.47 -7.32 3.08
N GLY A 263 -23.31 -6.95 2.11
CA GLY A 263 -24.26 -5.85 2.18
C GLY A 263 -24.01 -4.71 1.18
N PHE A 264 -23.10 -4.88 0.19
CA PHE A 264 -22.94 -3.91 -0.88
C PHE A 264 -24.11 -3.99 -1.87
N SER A 265 -24.64 -2.83 -2.29
CA SER A 265 -25.77 -2.75 -3.21
C SER A 265 -25.35 -3.00 -4.65
N GLU A 266 -24.15 -2.55 -5.03
CA GLU A 266 -23.60 -2.72 -6.37
C GLU A 266 -22.08 -2.71 -6.35
N THR A 267 -21.46 -3.17 -7.46
CA THR A 267 -20.00 -3.27 -7.58
C THR A 267 -19.53 -2.85 -8.97
N TYR A 268 -18.58 -1.90 -9.01
CA TYR A 268 -17.94 -1.39 -10.22
C TYR A 268 -16.46 -1.78 -10.28
N GLU A 269 -15.92 -1.92 -11.51
CA GLU A 269 -14.47 -2.03 -11.70
C GLU A 269 -13.82 -0.63 -11.71
N VAL A 270 -12.79 -0.40 -10.91
CA VAL A 270 -11.96 0.81 -11.00
C VAL A 270 -11.23 0.91 -12.35
N ALA A 271 -11.15 -0.18 -13.08
CA ALA A 271 -10.64 -0.20 -14.44
C ALA A 271 -11.46 0.65 -15.42
N LEU A 272 -12.76 0.92 -15.14
CA LEU A 272 -13.57 1.88 -15.91
C LEU A 272 -13.01 3.30 -15.80
N GLY A 273 -12.68 3.74 -14.60
CA GLY A 273 -12.01 5.03 -14.40
C GLY A 273 -10.59 5.07 -14.97
N ALA A 274 -9.92 3.91 -15.07
CA ALA A 274 -8.64 3.81 -15.76
C ALA A 274 -8.79 3.96 -17.28
N ASP A 275 -9.87 3.44 -17.86
CA ASP A 275 -10.20 3.62 -19.28
C ASP A 275 -10.44 5.09 -19.61
N ILE A 276 -11.21 5.81 -18.77
CA ILE A 276 -11.42 7.26 -18.91
C ILE A 276 -10.09 8.00 -18.82
N GLY A 277 -9.27 7.68 -17.81
CA GLY A 277 -7.96 8.30 -17.60
C GLY A 277 -6.99 8.03 -18.74
N ALA A 278 -7.00 6.83 -19.36
CA ALA A 278 -6.12 6.49 -20.47
C ALA A 278 -6.39 7.37 -21.70
N ILE A 279 -7.67 7.61 -22.03
CA ILE A 279 -8.06 8.51 -23.11
C ILE A 279 -7.68 9.96 -22.81
N ALA A 280 -8.00 10.44 -21.61
CA ALA A 280 -7.71 11.81 -21.21
C ALA A 280 -6.21 12.09 -21.19
N GLU A 281 -5.39 11.18 -20.63
CA GLU A 281 -3.92 11.32 -20.62
C GLU A 281 -3.31 11.18 -22.02
N ALA A 282 -3.90 10.35 -22.91
CA ALA A 282 -3.48 10.27 -24.33
C ALA A 282 -3.70 11.60 -25.04
N HIS A 283 -4.90 12.19 -24.90
CA HIS A 283 -5.22 13.52 -25.42
C HIS A 283 -4.27 14.59 -24.85
N HIS A 284 -4.05 14.58 -23.54
CA HIS A 284 -3.17 15.53 -22.87
C HIS A 284 -1.72 15.42 -23.38
N TYR A 285 -1.18 14.21 -23.55
CA TYR A 285 0.15 13.99 -24.09
C TYR A 285 0.28 14.54 -25.50
N VAL A 286 -0.66 14.20 -26.39
CA VAL A 286 -0.65 14.65 -27.79
C VAL A 286 -0.73 16.19 -27.87
N ASN A 287 -1.61 16.83 -27.09
CA ASN A 287 -1.83 18.27 -27.21
C ASN A 287 -0.78 19.12 -26.49
N LYS A 288 -0.10 18.59 -25.48
CA LYS A 288 0.80 19.40 -24.65
C LYS A 288 2.28 19.01 -24.79
N VAL A 289 2.58 17.70 -24.89
CA VAL A 289 3.97 17.24 -24.95
C VAL A 289 4.50 17.26 -26.38
N THR A 290 3.74 16.76 -27.35
CA THR A 290 4.18 16.77 -28.75
C THR A 290 4.28 18.17 -29.35
N THR A 291 3.49 19.10 -28.84
CA THR A 291 3.53 20.54 -29.23
C THR A 291 4.64 21.32 -28.56
N GLY A 292 5.30 20.74 -27.54
CA GLY A 292 6.35 21.39 -26.75
C GLY A 292 5.84 22.35 -25.67
N GLU A 293 4.52 22.39 -25.40
CA GLU A 293 3.96 23.20 -24.31
C GLU A 293 4.38 22.64 -22.94
N LEU A 294 4.42 21.30 -22.81
CA LEU A 294 5.03 20.61 -21.66
C LEU A 294 6.28 19.87 -22.10
N PRO A 295 7.37 19.92 -21.30
CA PRO A 295 8.58 19.18 -21.62
C PRO A 295 8.38 17.65 -21.55
N PHE A 296 7.52 17.15 -20.68
CA PHE A 296 7.15 15.76 -20.50
C PHE A 296 5.85 15.68 -19.68
N LEU A 297 5.23 14.50 -19.63
CA LEU A 297 4.05 14.23 -18.81
C LEU A 297 4.34 13.15 -17.75
N LEU A 298 4.03 13.44 -16.48
CA LEU A 298 4.07 12.49 -15.37
C LEU A 298 2.65 11.95 -15.11
N THR A 299 2.45 10.64 -15.08
CA THR A 299 1.14 10.07 -14.72
C THR A 299 0.75 10.38 -13.28
N SER A 300 -0.54 10.39 -12.94
CA SER A 300 -1.02 10.74 -11.60
C SER A 300 -1.71 9.61 -10.83
N CYS A 301 -1.96 8.45 -11.45
CA CYS A 301 -2.77 7.36 -10.90
C CYS A 301 -2.26 6.76 -9.57
N CYS A 302 -0.94 6.81 -9.30
CA CYS A 302 -0.35 6.34 -8.06
C CYS A 302 -0.18 7.48 -7.04
N PRO A 303 -0.95 7.52 -5.91
CA PRO A 303 -0.88 8.64 -4.96
C PRO A 303 0.49 8.77 -4.27
N SER A 304 1.21 7.67 -4.04
CA SER A 304 2.55 7.74 -3.46
C SER A 304 3.59 8.35 -4.40
N TRP A 305 3.48 8.09 -5.71
CA TRP A 305 4.29 8.70 -6.74
C TRP A 305 4.00 10.20 -6.89
N ALA A 306 2.73 10.57 -7.04
CA ALA A 306 2.32 11.97 -7.12
C ALA A 306 2.74 12.77 -5.87
N MET A 307 2.64 12.17 -4.67
CA MET A 307 3.09 12.79 -3.43
C MET A 307 4.62 12.90 -3.35
N LEU A 308 5.37 11.92 -3.88
CA LEU A 308 6.82 12.03 -4.00
C LEU A 308 7.20 13.22 -4.88
N ALA A 309 6.60 13.34 -6.06
CA ALA A 309 6.85 14.47 -6.96
C ALA A 309 6.50 15.81 -6.29
N LYS A 310 5.30 15.95 -5.72
CA LYS A 310 4.84 17.18 -5.05
C LYS A 310 5.70 17.58 -3.85
N LYS A 311 6.17 16.62 -3.02
CA LYS A 311 6.95 16.93 -1.81
C LYS A 311 8.42 17.20 -2.08
N PHE A 312 9.04 16.49 -3.03
CA PHE A 312 10.50 16.51 -3.21
C PHE A 312 10.95 17.17 -4.52
N PHE A 313 10.04 17.38 -5.44
CA PHE A 313 10.28 18.01 -6.75
C PHE A 313 9.19 19.02 -7.08
N PRO A 314 8.99 20.07 -6.25
CA PRO A 314 7.90 21.04 -6.42
C PRO A 314 7.95 21.77 -7.77
N ASP A 315 9.13 21.89 -8.37
CA ASP A 315 9.33 22.49 -9.70
C ASP A 315 8.72 21.65 -10.84
N LEU A 316 8.32 20.39 -10.57
CA LEU A 316 7.73 19.48 -11.56
C LEU A 316 6.22 19.28 -11.35
N ILE A 317 5.56 20.13 -10.57
CA ILE A 317 4.12 19.99 -10.27
C ILE A 317 3.27 20.16 -11.53
N ASP A 318 3.63 21.10 -12.38
CA ASP A 318 2.86 21.43 -13.60
C ASP A 318 2.97 20.31 -14.67
N GLN A 319 3.96 19.42 -14.57
CA GLN A 319 4.13 18.28 -15.45
C GLN A 319 3.39 17.02 -14.96
N ILE A 320 2.81 17.06 -13.74
CA ILE A 320 1.98 15.97 -13.25
C ILE A 320 0.61 16.07 -13.90
N SER A 321 0.15 14.98 -14.51
CA SER A 321 -1.22 14.90 -15.04
C SER A 321 -2.24 15.38 -14.00
N GLN A 322 -3.12 16.25 -14.44
CA GLN A 322 -4.22 16.78 -13.60
C GLN A 322 -5.50 15.93 -13.73
N GLU A 323 -5.44 14.90 -14.57
CA GLU A 323 -6.55 13.98 -14.75
C GLU A 323 -6.91 13.26 -13.44
N LEU A 324 -8.19 12.91 -13.32
CA LEU A 324 -8.68 12.17 -12.16
C LEU A 324 -7.99 10.81 -12.08
N THR A 325 -7.63 10.40 -10.86
CA THR A 325 -7.15 9.03 -10.69
C THR A 325 -8.29 8.04 -10.95
N PRO A 326 -8.00 6.80 -11.38
CA PRO A 326 -9.04 5.79 -11.65
C PRO A 326 -10.05 5.62 -10.52
N MET A 327 -9.61 5.64 -9.26
CA MET A 327 -10.48 5.61 -8.08
C MET A 327 -11.47 6.78 -8.07
N VAL A 328 -10.99 8.01 -8.30
CA VAL A 328 -11.85 9.20 -8.23
C VAL A 328 -12.76 9.27 -9.44
N ALA A 329 -12.27 8.91 -10.64
CA ALA A 329 -13.09 8.87 -11.84
C ALA A 329 -14.26 7.88 -11.71
N THR A 330 -13.99 6.65 -11.27
CA THR A 330 -15.03 5.65 -11.02
C THR A 330 -16.01 6.11 -9.93
N ALA A 331 -15.50 6.65 -8.81
CA ALA A 331 -16.36 7.14 -7.74
C ALA A 331 -17.32 8.24 -8.20
N ARG A 332 -16.85 9.19 -9.04
CA ARG A 332 -17.71 10.23 -9.59
C ARG A 332 -18.75 9.68 -10.57
N THR A 333 -18.38 8.69 -11.39
CA THR A 333 -19.34 7.97 -12.24
C THR A 333 -20.42 7.33 -11.37
N ILE A 334 -20.04 6.62 -10.31
CA ILE A 334 -21.00 6.02 -9.37
C ILE A 334 -21.90 7.09 -8.74
N LYS A 335 -21.37 8.23 -8.29
CA LYS A 335 -22.16 9.31 -7.69
C LYS A 335 -23.13 9.98 -8.68
N GLN A 336 -22.88 9.92 -10.00
CA GLN A 336 -23.84 10.39 -11.01
C GLN A 336 -25.03 9.42 -11.14
N GLU A 337 -24.80 8.10 -11.04
CA GLU A 337 -25.82 7.07 -11.13
C GLU A 337 -26.53 6.86 -9.77
N HIS A 338 -25.77 6.95 -8.66
CA HIS A 338 -26.19 6.74 -7.26
C HIS A 338 -25.83 7.95 -6.39
N PRO A 339 -26.54 9.09 -6.50
CA PRO A 339 -26.13 10.36 -5.86
C PRO A 339 -26.01 10.28 -4.32
N ASN A 340 -26.79 9.38 -3.68
CA ASN A 340 -26.84 9.26 -2.24
C ASN A 340 -26.00 8.09 -1.70
N ALA A 341 -25.49 7.21 -2.57
CA ALA A 341 -24.72 6.04 -2.16
C ALA A 341 -23.38 6.45 -1.54
N LYS A 342 -22.92 5.69 -0.54
CA LYS A 342 -21.55 5.73 -0.08
C LYS A 342 -20.67 4.89 -0.97
N VAL A 343 -19.55 5.45 -1.43
CA VAL A 343 -18.61 4.76 -2.33
C VAL A 343 -17.43 4.20 -1.53
N VAL A 344 -17.14 2.93 -1.72
CA VAL A 344 -16.06 2.22 -1.05
C VAL A 344 -15.02 1.73 -2.05
N PHE A 345 -13.81 2.26 -1.98
CA PHE A 345 -12.70 1.72 -2.73
C PHE A 345 -12.15 0.47 -2.07
N ILE A 346 -12.12 -0.63 -2.82
CA ILE A 346 -11.54 -1.92 -2.43
C ILE A 346 -10.29 -2.18 -3.27
N GLY A 347 -9.10 -2.17 -2.62
CA GLY A 347 -7.87 -2.33 -3.39
C GLY A 347 -6.64 -2.64 -2.54
N PRO A 348 -5.45 -2.79 -3.15
CA PRO A 348 -4.25 -3.22 -2.45
C PRO A 348 -3.50 -2.09 -1.72
N CYS A 349 -3.98 -0.84 -1.80
CA CYS A 349 -3.14 0.35 -1.60
C CYS A 349 -3.47 1.13 -0.32
N ALA A 350 -2.52 1.19 0.64
CA ALA A 350 -2.66 2.04 1.82
C ALA A 350 -2.71 3.55 1.48
N ALA A 351 -1.97 4.00 0.45
CA ALA A 351 -1.92 5.41 0.09
C ALA A 351 -3.24 5.95 -0.48
N LYS A 352 -4.13 5.09 -0.98
CA LYS A 352 -5.48 5.46 -1.40
C LYS A 352 -6.33 5.97 -0.22
N LYS A 353 -6.09 5.49 1.01
CA LYS A 353 -6.71 6.04 2.23
C LYS A 353 -6.35 7.52 2.44
N LEU A 354 -5.08 7.88 2.16
CA LEU A 354 -4.65 9.28 2.23
C LEU A 354 -5.25 10.11 1.10
N GLU A 355 -5.32 9.58 -0.11
CA GLU A 355 -5.93 10.24 -1.27
C GLU A 355 -7.41 10.55 -1.02
N ALA A 356 -8.19 9.57 -0.59
CA ALA A 356 -9.59 9.73 -0.25
C ALA A 356 -9.87 10.69 0.92
N SER A 357 -8.84 11.06 1.69
CA SER A 357 -8.94 12.02 2.80
C SER A 357 -8.64 13.46 2.38
N ARG A 358 -8.23 13.71 1.11
CA ARG A 358 -7.95 15.05 0.60
C ARG A 358 -9.24 15.85 0.44
N ARG A 359 -9.16 17.17 0.67
CA ARG A 359 -10.33 18.08 0.59
C ARG A 359 -11.03 18.05 -0.76
N THR A 360 -10.31 17.79 -1.85
CA THR A 360 -10.82 17.76 -3.23
C THR A 360 -11.53 16.48 -3.64
N VAL A 361 -11.36 15.38 -2.88
CA VAL A 361 -11.91 14.07 -3.23
C VAL A 361 -12.59 13.34 -2.06
N ARG A 362 -12.63 13.94 -0.89
CA ARG A 362 -13.18 13.31 0.31
C ARG A 362 -14.69 13.07 0.25
N SER A 363 -15.39 13.78 -0.62
CA SER A 363 -16.82 13.61 -0.87
C SER A 363 -17.13 12.58 -1.96
N ASP A 364 -16.12 12.19 -2.77
CA ASP A 364 -16.32 11.25 -3.86
C ASP A 364 -16.17 9.81 -3.36
N VAL A 365 -15.15 9.55 -2.51
CA VAL A 365 -14.87 8.22 -1.94
C VAL A 365 -15.07 8.26 -0.43
N ASP A 366 -16.04 7.51 0.07
CA ASP A 366 -16.41 7.52 1.49
C ASP A 366 -15.48 6.62 2.32
N PHE A 367 -15.13 5.42 1.84
CA PHE A 367 -14.24 4.50 2.54
C PHE A 367 -13.18 3.91 1.61
N VAL A 368 -12.05 3.54 2.20
CA VAL A 368 -10.99 2.79 1.51
C VAL A 368 -10.60 1.61 2.37
N VAL A 369 -10.77 0.39 1.85
CA VAL A 369 -10.35 -0.85 2.50
C VAL A 369 -9.38 -1.63 1.61
N THR A 370 -8.43 -2.29 2.24
CA THR A 370 -7.48 -3.17 1.56
C THR A 370 -8.06 -4.56 1.37
N PHE A 371 -7.48 -5.37 0.48
CA PHE A 371 -7.89 -6.78 0.33
C PHE A 371 -7.70 -7.59 1.62
N GLU A 372 -6.67 -7.25 2.43
CA GLU A 372 -6.47 -7.88 3.74
C GLU A 372 -7.61 -7.53 4.72
N GLU A 373 -8.06 -6.26 4.71
CA GLU A 373 -9.19 -5.79 5.52
C GLU A 373 -10.52 -6.38 5.05
N LEU A 374 -10.78 -6.40 3.74
CA LEU A 374 -12.00 -7.01 3.19
C LEU A 374 -12.08 -8.50 3.51
N GLN A 375 -10.97 -9.23 3.41
CA GLN A 375 -10.94 -10.64 3.79
C GLN A 375 -11.33 -10.84 5.27
N ALA A 376 -10.88 -9.93 6.14
CA ALA A 376 -11.27 -9.97 7.55
C ALA A 376 -12.76 -9.65 7.76
N MET A 377 -13.38 -8.84 6.90
CA MET A 377 -14.84 -8.60 6.93
C MET A 377 -15.61 -9.86 6.52
N PHE A 378 -15.16 -10.57 5.47
CA PHE A 378 -15.75 -11.87 5.10
C PHE A 378 -15.63 -12.88 6.26
N ASP A 379 -14.45 -12.96 6.89
CA ASP A 379 -14.25 -13.83 8.07
C ASP A 379 -15.17 -13.46 9.23
N ALA A 380 -15.38 -12.16 9.46
CA ALA A 380 -16.24 -11.67 10.54
C ALA A 380 -17.73 -12.07 10.37
N LYS A 381 -18.19 -12.13 9.12
CA LYS A 381 -19.56 -12.55 8.76
C LYS A 381 -19.66 -14.06 8.49
N GLY A 382 -18.53 -14.80 8.43
CA GLY A 382 -18.51 -16.21 8.07
C GLY A 382 -18.88 -16.47 6.61
N ILE A 383 -18.59 -15.52 5.71
CA ILE A 383 -18.90 -15.62 4.28
C ILE A 383 -17.84 -16.52 3.61
N ASP A 384 -18.28 -17.65 3.07
CA ASP A 384 -17.51 -18.50 2.19
C ASP A 384 -17.72 -18.07 0.74
N LEU A 385 -16.71 -17.47 0.13
CA LEU A 385 -16.81 -16.95 -1.24
C LEU A 385 -17.11 -18.05 -2.28
N THR A 386 -16.82 -19.31 -1.99
CA THR A 386 -17.11 -20.42 -2.91
C THR A 386 -18.59 -20.84 -2.91
N ALA A 387 -19.34 -20.44 -1.89
CA ALA A 387 -20.75 -20.81 -1.72
C ALA A 387 -21.71 -19.94 -2.55
N TYR A 388 -21.23 -18.82 -3.08
CA TYR A 388 -22.06 -17.81 -3.76
C TYR A 388 -21.59 -17.59 -5.19
N GLU A 389 -22.52 -17.30 -6.09
CA GLU A 389 -22.25 -16.91 -7.46
C GLU A 389 -23.32 -15.92 -7.96
N ALA A 390 -22.89 -14.70 -8.32
CA ALA A 390 -23.80 -13.68 -8.85
C ALA A 390 -24.28 -14.02 -10.26
N GLU A 391 -25.47 -13.54 -10.63
CA GLU A 391 -26.04 -13.73 -11.99
C GLU A 391 -25.22 -13.00 -13.05
N SER A 392 -24.67 -11.82 -12.72
CA SER A 392 -23.87 -10.99 -13.64
C SER A 392 -22.43 -10.83 -13.14
N SER A 393 -21.52 -10.53 -14.06
CA SER A 393 -20.18 -10.07 -13.78
C SER A 393 -20.16 -8.59 -13.42
N PHE A 394 -18.96 -8.01 -13.23
CA PHE A 394 -18.77 -6.56 -13.12
C PHE A 394 -19.11 -5.87 -14.44
N HIS A 395 -19.28 -4.53 -14.41
CA HIS A 395 -19.31 -3.69 -15.58
C HIS A 395 -18.03 -3.88 -16.41
N ASP A 396 -18.18 -3.99 -17.72
CA ASP A 396 -17.11 -4.39 -18.64
C ASP A 396 -16.09 -3.25 -18.87
N ALA A 397 -15.04 -3.22 -18.07
CA ALA A 397 -13.84 -2.44 -18.35
C ALA A 397 -12.97 -3.13 -19.41
N THR A 398 -12.09 -2.38 -20.05
CA THR A 398 -11.23 -2.90 -21.12
C THR A 398 -9.96 -3.59 -20.59
N GLY A 399 -9.27 -4.30 -21.49
CA GLY A 399 -7.96 -4.86 -21.18
C GLY A 399 -6.93 -3.79 -20.80
N ALA A 400 -6.98 -2.63 -21.43
CA ALA A 400 -6.12 -1.49 -21.13
C ALA A 400 -6.32 -0.99 -19.71
N GLY A 401 -7.57 -0.71 -19.28
CA GLY A 401 -7.86 -0.26 -17.92
C GLY A 401 -7.52 -1.32 -16.85
N ARG A 402 -7.81 -2.60 -17.10
CA ARG A 402 -7.43 -3.71 -16.22
C ARG A 402 -5.91 -3.85 -16.08
N GLY A 403 -5.16 -3.52 -17.13
CA GLY A 403 -3.71 -3.53 -17.17
C GLY A 403 -3.03 -2.58 -16.19
N TYR A 404 -3.71 -1.52 -15.74
CA TYR A 404 -3.19 -0.57 -14.74
C TYR A 404 -2.77 -1.22 -13.41
N ALA A 405 -3.23 -2.44 -13.14
CA ALA A 405 -2.84 -3.18 -11.96
C ALA A 405 -1.33 -3.50 -11.88
N CYS A 406 -0.65 -3.57 -13.02
CA CYS A 406 0.77 -3.89 -13.12
C CYS A 406 1.61 -2.67 -13.47
N ALA A 407 2.88 -2.64 -13.03
CA ALA A 407 3.82 -1.61 -13.46
C ALA A 407 4.04 -1.69 -14.97
N GLY A 408 4.11 -0.55 -15.64
CA GLY A 408 4.15 -0.40 -17.09
C GLY A 408 2.78 -0.43 -17.77
N GLY A 409 1.72 -0.80 -17.03
CA GLY A 409 0.38 -0.94 -17.59
C GLY A 409 -0.31 0.38 -17.90
N VAL A 410 -0.03 1.42 -17.13
CA VAL A 410 -0.58 2.76 -17.34
C VAL A 410 -0.03 3.37 -18.63
N ALA A 411 1.29 3.44 -18.73
CA ALA A 411 1.95 4.01 -19.91
C ALA A 411 1.60 3.22 -21.18
N LYS A 412 1.53 1.89 -21.08
CA LYS A 412 1.12 1.03 -22.18
C LYS A 412 -0.31 1.33 -22.65
N ALA A 413 -1.26 1.47 -21.74
CA ALA A 413 -2.65 1.77 -22.11
C ALA A 413 -2.77 3.14 -22.79
N ILE A 414 -2.04 4.15 -22.30
CA ILE A 414 -1.99 5.48 -22.92
C ILE A 414 -1.37 5.40 -24.33
N GLU A 415 -0.23 4.68 -24.47
CA GLU A 415 0.43 4.45 -25.77
C GLU A 415 -0.51 3.77 -26.78
N GLU A 416 -1.19 2.71 -26.35
CA GLU A 416 -2.15 2.00 -27.20
C GLU A 416 -3.32 2.91 -27.63
N CYS A 417 -3.84 3.76 -26.75
CA CYS A 417 -4.83 4.79 -27.09
C CYS A 417 -4.28 5.82 -28.08
N ILE A 418 -3.03 6.29 -27.89
CA ILE A 418 -2.40 7.23 -28.84
C ILE A 418 -2.23 6.59 -30.22
N ASN A 419 -1.74 5.36 -30.28
CA ASN A 419 -1.55 4.65 -31.55
C ASN A 419 -2.85 4.44 -32.31
N GLU A 420 -3.96 4.16 -31.60
CA GLU A 420 -5.28 3.94 -32.20
C GLU A 420 -5.95 5.26 -32.63
N TYR A 421 -5.96 6.28 -31.78
CA TYR A 421 -6.76 7.48 -31.96
C TYR A 421 -6.00 8.69 -32.52
N TYR A 422 -4.66 8.66 -32.45
CA TYR A 422 -3.77 9.72 -32.96
C TYR A 422 -2.65 9.13 -33.85
N PRO A 423 -3.00 8.48 -34.97
CA PRO A 423 -2.04 7.75 -35.79
C PRO A 423 -0.90 8.66 -36.30
N GLY A 424 0.33 8.17 -36.24
CA GLY A 424 1.52 8.91 -36.62
C GLY A 424 2.20 9.67 -35.46
N THR A 425 1.63 9.70 -34.28
CA THR A 425 2.26 10.27 -33.08
C THR A 425 3.23 9.27 -32.48
N GLN A 426 4.50 9.68 -32.32
CA GLN A 426 5.49 8.87 -31.60
C GLN A 426 5.45 9.16 -30.11
N VAL A 427 5.43 8.10 -29.30
CA VAL A 427 5.42 8.19 -27.83
C VAL A 427 6.74 7.63 -27.30
N ASN A 428 7.44 8.42 -26.47
CA ASN A 428 8.59 7.96 -25.71
C ASN A 428 8.17 7.64 -24.29
N ILE A 429 8.24 6.36 -23.90
CA ILE A 429 7.83 5.91 -22.58
C ILE A 429 9.03 5.68 -21.69
N GLU A 430 8.94 6.22 -20.49
CA GLU A 430 9.83 5.90 -19.38
C GLU A 430 9.01 5.45 -18.18
N HIS A 431 9.50 4.51 -17.41
CA HIS A 431 8.80 4.02 -16.22
C HIS A 431 9.74 3.77 -15.05
N ALA A 432 9.21 3.94 -13.84
CA ALA A 432 9.92 3.65 -12.61
C ALA A 432 9.00 2.95 -11.61
N GLU A 433 9.51 1.89 -10.97
CA GLU A 433 8.79 1.15 -9.95
C GLU A 433 9.56 1.08 -8.63
N GLY A 434 8.84 1.41 -7.54
CA GLY A 434 9.45 1.65 -6.23
C GLY A 434 9.97 3.08 -6.10
N LEU A 435 9.69 3.71 -4.94
CA LEU A 435 9.94 5.14 -4.72
C LEU A 435 11.42 5.56 -4.87
N ALA A 436 12.37 4.64 -4.70
CA ALA A 436 13.78 4.93 -4.91
C ALA A 436 14.11 5.16 -6.40
N GLU A 437 13.59 4.32 -7.29
CA GLU A 437 13.74 4.47 -8.74
C GLU A 437 12.91 5.66 -9.24
N CYS A 438 11.69 5.82 -8.72
CA CYS A 438 10.86 7.01 -8.96
C CYS A 438 11.62 8.32 -8.67
N LYS A 439 12.36 8.36 -7.58
CA LYS A 439 13.18 9.54 -7.24
C LYS A 439 14.32 9.78 -8.24
N LYS A 440 14.93 8.71 -8.77
CA LYS A 440 16.00 8.83 -9.78
C LYS A 440 15.45 9.40 -11.08
N ILE A 441 14.32 8.87 -11.57
CA ILE A 441 13.73 9.34 -12.83
C ILE A 441 13.29 10.80 -12.73
N LEU A 442 12.70 11.23 -11.60
CA LEU A 442 12.37 12.63 -11.35
C LEU A 442 13.62 13.54 -11.31
N THR A 443 14.75 13.03 -10.81
CA THR A 443 16.02 13.77 -10.85
C THR A 443 16.50 13.95 -12.29
N LEU A 444 16.37 12.93 -13.14
CA LEU A 444 16.72 13.02 -14.57
C LEU A 444 15.76 13.95 -15.33
N ALA A 445 14.47 13.88 -15.03
CA ALA A 445 13.44 14.75 -15.58
C ALA A 445 13.73 16.24 -15.24
N LYS A 446 14.03 16.54 -13.98
CA LYS A 446 14.44 17.88 -13.53
C LYS A 446 15.71 18.37 -14.24
N ALA A 447 16.61 17.47 -14.63
CA ALA A 447 17.82 17.79 -15.40
C ALA A 447 17.59 17.92 -16.92
N GLY A 448 16.32 17.90 -17.38
CA GLY A 448 15.95 18.04 -18.80
C GLY A 448 16.28 16.83 -19.69
N ARG A 449 16.51 15.65 -19.09
CA ARG A 449 16.88 14.42 -19.82
C ARG A 449 15.67 13.58 -20.23
N MET A 450 14.45 14.02 -19.92
CA MET A 450 13.20 13.29 -20.15
C MET A 450 12.23 14.08 -21.03
N ASN A 451 12.73 15.03 -21.81
CA ASN A 451 11.89 15.83 -22.69
C ASN A 451 11.23 14.95 -23.78
N GLY A 452 9.95 15.18 -24.03
CA GLY A 452 9.14 14.41 -24.96
C GLY A 452 8.66 13.05 -24.39
N CYS A 453 8.91 12.73 -23.11
CA CYS A 453 8.52 11.46 -22.53
C CYS A 453 7.15 11.49 -21.83
N LEU A 454 6.46 10.37 -21.92
CA LEU A 454 5.41 9.96 -20.96
C LEU A 454 6.09 9.14 -19.86
N ILE A 455 6.00 9.58 -18.61
CA ILE A 455 6.71 8.98 -17.50
C ILE A 455 5.70 8.35 -16.50
N GLU A 456 5.71 7.02 -16.43
CA GLU A 456 4.94 6.28 -15.44
C GLU A 456 5.75 6.10 -14.15
N GLY A 457 5.16 6.46 -13.01
CA GLY A 457 5.74 6.20 -11.70
C GLY A 457 4.84 5.37 -10.79
N MET A 458 5.35 4.24 -10.30
CA MET A 458 4.66 3.37 -9.36
C MET A 458 5.40 3.28 -8.02
N GLY A 459 4.74 3.67 -6.93
CA GLY A 459 5.32 3.61 -5.59
C GLY A 459 5.67 2.19 -5.10
N CYS A 460 5.03 1.17 -5.65
CA CYS A 460 5.25 -0.25 -5.34
C CYS A 460 6.01 -0.94 -6.46
N PRO A 461 7.09 -1.71 -6.19
CA PRO A 461 7.73 -2.55 -7.18
C PRO A 461 6.78 -3.65 -7.68
N GLY A 462 6.47 -3.67 -8.98
CA GLY A 462 5.47 -4.53 -9.61
C GLY A 462 4.10 -3.87 -9.84
N GLY A 463 3.90 -2.62 -9.42
CA GLY A 463 2.62 -1.91 -9.55
C GLY A 463 1.65 -2.20 -8.40
N CYS A 464 0.35 -2.02 -8.64
CA CYS A 464 -0.69 -2.17 -7.62
C CYS A 464 -0.81 -3.61 -7.07
N ILE A 465 -0.51 -4.63 -7.88
CA ILE A 465 -0.43 -6.04 -7.43
C ILE A 465 0.56 -6.27 -6.29
N ALA A 466 1.46 -5.33 -6.05
CA ALA A 466 2.46 -5.35 -4.99
C ALA A 466 2.14 -4.39 -3.84
N GLY A 467 0.92 -3.91 -3.75
CA GLY A 467 0.46 -3.01 -2.68
C GLY A 467 0.58 -3.61 -1.29
N ALA A 468 0.51 -2.74 -0.28
CA ALA A 468 0.72 -3.16 1.11
C ALA A 468 -0.40 -4.06 1.67
N GLY A 469 -1.60 -3.98 1.09
CA GLY A 469 -2.79 -4.74 1.50
C GLY A 469 -3.10 -5.97 0.62
N THR A 470 -2.14 -6.48 -0.16
CA THR A 470 -2.32 -7.68 -1.00
C THR A 470 -2.29 -8.97 -0.20
N ASN A 471 -3.04 -9.98 -0.66
CA ASN A 471 -3.16 -11.31 -0.02
C ASN A 471 -2.24 -12.36 -0.62
N ILE A 472 -1.80 -12.22 -1.86
CA ILE A 472 -1.02 -13.24 -2.60
C ILE A 472 0.37 -12.71 -3.03
N PRO A 473 1.30 -13.62 -3.37
CA PRO A 473 2.62 -13.25 -3.90
C PRO A 473 2.53 -12.52 -5.25
N ILE A 474 3.45 -11.58 -5.49
CA ILE A 474 3.49 -10.77 -6.72
C ILE A 474 3.50 -11.61 -8.01
N PRO A 475 4.32 -12.70 -8.13
CA PRO A 475 4.32 -13.50 -9.36
C PRO A 475 2.95 -14.15 -9.65
N THR A 476 2.25 -14.62 -8.63
CA THR A 476 0.90 -15.17 -8.75
C THR A 476 -0.07 -14.08 -9.20
N ALA A 477 -0.11 -12.94 -8.51
CA ALA A 477 -0.98 -11.81 -8.86
C ALA A 477 -0.73 -11.32 -10.30
N LYS A 478 0.53 -11.26 -10.74
CA LYS A 478 0.89 -10.87 -12.11
C LYS A 478 0.32 -11.82 -13.15
N LYS A 479 0.40 -13.14 -12.89
CA LYS A 479 -0.16 -14.17 -13.77
C LYS A 479 -1.69 -14.05 -13.86
N ASP A 480 -2.35 -13.89 -12.72
CA ASP A 480 -3.81 -13.86 -12.64
C ASP A 480 -4.36 -12.59 -13.31
N VAL A 481 -3.74 -11.43 -13.07
CA VAL A 481 -4.10 -10.18 -13.76
C VAL A 481 -3.84 -10.28 -15.27
N ALA A 482 -2.74 -10.87 -15.71
CA ALA A 482 -2.48 -11.05 -17.14
C ALA A 482 -3.57 -11.92 -17.83
N ALA A 483 -4.05 -12.96 -17.14
CA ALA A 483 -5.17 -13.77 -17.63
C ALA A 483 -6.48 -12.95 -17.68
N TYR A 484 -6.73 -12.13 -16.66
CA TYR A 484 -7.89 -11.27 -16.57
C TYR A 484 -7.93 -10.21 -17.68
N VAL A 485 -6.80 -9.56 -17.96
CA VAL A 485 -6.62 -8.63 -19.09
C VAL A 485 -6.90 -9.32 -20.42
N LYS A 486 -6.32 -10.50 -20.64
CA LYS A 486 -6.49 -11.26 -21.89
C LYS A 486 -7.95 -11.66 -22.15
N ASN A 487 -8.72 -11.89 -21.10
CA ASN A 487 -10.13 -12.30 -21.18
C ASN A 487 -11.10 -11.11 -21.21
N SER A 488 -10.63 -9.89 -21.38
CA SER A 488 -11.48 -8.71 -21.52
C SER A 488 -12.25 -8.75 -22.87
N SER A 489 -13.49 -8.33 -22.84
CA SER A 489 -14.36 -8.27 -24.03
C SER A 489 -13.85 -7.25 -25.05
N LYS A 490 -13.24 -6.17 -24.56
CA LYS A 490 -12.64 -5.10 -25.36
C LYS A 490 -11.18 -4.92 -24.97
N ALA A 491 -10.31 -4.65 -25.93
CA ALA A 491 -8.89 -4.38 -25.68
C ALA A 491 -8.66 -2.95 -25.19
N LEU A 492 -9.29 -1.97 -25.84
CA LEU A 492 -9.09 -0.54 -25.62
C LEU A 492 -10.42 0.16 -25.30
N PRO A 493 -10.39 1.25 -24.52
CA PRO A 493 -11.54 2.08 -24.24
C PRO A 493 -12.01 2.81 -25.52
N PRO A 494 -13.30 3.03 -25.70
CA PRO A 494 -13.83 3.79 -26.82
C PRO A 494 -13.47 5.29 -26.69
N LYS A 495 -13.23 5.96 -27.83
CA LYS A 495 -12.79 7.38 -27.86
C LYS A 495 -13.81 8.33 -27.23
N GLU A 496 -15.07 7.99 -27.29
CA GLU A 496 -16.19 8.78 -26.75
C GLU A 496 -16.08 9.03 -25.24
N LEU A 497 -15.25 8.26 -24.53
CA LEU A 497 -14.96 8.51 -23.11
C LEU A 497 -14.23 9.85 -22.88
N GLU A 498 -13.62 10.45 -23.93
CA GLU A 498 -13.02 11.80 -23.88
C GLU A 498 -14.06 12.89 -23.57
N GLU A 499 -15.32 12.67 -23.94
CA GLU A 499 -16.42 13.64 -23.76
C GLU A 499 -17.08 13.54 -22.38
N ILE A 500 -16.67 12.60 -21.52
CA ILE A 500 -17.24 12.43 -20.19
C ILE A 500 -16.75 13.54 -19.26
N GLU A 501 -17.61 14.46 -18.91
CA GLU A 501 -17.37 15.46 -17.87
C GLU A 501 -17.68 14.88 -16.48
N LEU A 502 -16.65 14.53 -15.73
CA LEU A 502 -16.73 14.15 -14.32
C LEU A 502 -16.47 15.39 -13.44
N LYS A 503 -17.53 16.12 -13.13
CA LYS A 503 -17.46 17.34 -12.29
C LYS A 503 -17.25 17.03 -10.82
#